data_aecd7bc9e244c87b804ab1a50f87a01d
#
_entry.id   aecd7bc9e244c87b804ab1a50f87a01d
#
_cell.length_a   1.000
_cell.length_b   1.000
_cell.length_c   1.000
_cell.angle_alpha   90.00
_cell.angle_beta   90.00
_cell.angle_gamma   90.00
#
_symmetry.space_group_name_H-M   'P 1'
#
loop_
_entity.id
_entity.type
_entity.pdbx_description
1 polymer ?
#
loop_
_entity_poly.entity_id
_entity_poly.type
_entity_poly.pdbx_seq_one_letter_code
_entity_poly.pdbx_strand_id
1 'polypeptide(L)'
;MAKKHILIVPGDGIGQEVTEVGKKVLEKIAAKFGHDFTYDEALIGHVAIEATGDPLPAETLEKMKASDAVLFGAVGHPKYDNDPSAKVRPEQGLLKMRKELGLYANLRPIKLFDELLSASSIKPEILKGADILFFRELTGDIYFGEKGRKNNGDTAYDVAEYS
;
A
#
# COMPACT_ATOMS: atom_id res chain seq x y z
N MET A 1 19.45 20.18 -1.14
CA MET A 1 19.99 18.85 -0.82
C MET A 1 19.15 18.25 0.30
N ALA A 2 18.50 17.11 0.09
CA ALA A 2 17.78 16.38 1.13
C ALA A 2 18.55 15.11 1.48
N LYS A 3 18.66 14.81 2.78
CA LYS A 3 19.19 13.53 3.26
C LYS A 3 18.02 12.74 3.85
N LYS A 4 17.73 11.57 3.28
CA LYS A 4 16.56 10.78 3.64
C LYS A 4 16.88 9.29 3.68
N HIS A 5 16.30 8.61 4.67
CA HIS A 5 16.33 7.17 4.78
C HIS A 5 15.00 6.60 4.28
N ILE A 6 15.06 5.72 3.26
CA ILE A 6 13.89 5.15 2.59
C ILE A 6 13.91 3.64 2.80
N LEU A 7 12.86 3.11 3.42
CA LEU A 7 12.67 1.67 3.53
C LEU A 7 12.01 1.14 2.27
N ILE A 8 12.63 0.15 1.62
CA ILE A 8 12.05 -0.56 0.48
C ILE A 8 11.31 -1.78 1.01
N VAL A 9 10.04 -1.89 0.65
CA VAL A 9 9.17 -2.98 1.09
C VAL A 9 8.47 -3.55 -0.15
N PRO A 10 9.12 -4.45 -0.90
CA PRO A 10 8.60 -4.95 -2.16
C PRO A 10 7.26 -5.70 -2.01
N GLY A 11 7.12 -6.49 -0.95
CA GLY A 11 5.97 -7.36 -0.77
C GLY A 11 6.00 -8.56 -1.72
N ASP A 12 4.86 -8.84 -2.37
CA ASP A 12 4.60 -10.08 -3.09
C ASP A 12 4.56 -9.88 -4.61
N GLY A 13 4.79 -10.97 -5.35
CA GLY A 13 4.58 -11.03 -6.79
C GLY A 13 5.24 -9.89 -7.56
N ILE A 14 4.45 -9.15 -8.33
CA ILE A 14 4.90 -8.02 -9.15
C ILE A 14 5.54 -6.88 -8.31
N GLY A 15 5.27 -6.84 -7.01
CA GLY A 15 5.86 -5.87 -6.08
C GLY A 15 7.38 -5.86 -6.12
N GLN A 16 8.01 -7.02 -6.27
CA GLN A 16 9.47 -7.15 -6.39
C GLN A 16 10.02 -6.36 -7.59
N GLU A 17 9.43 -6.54 -8.76
CA GLU A 17 9.88 -5.90 -10.00
C GLU A 17 9.62 -4.39 -9.99
N VAL A 18 8.43 -3.96 -9.56
CA VAL A 18 8.06 -2.54 -9.62
C VAL A 18 8.81 -1.70 -8.59
N THR A 19 9.11 -2.24 -7.41
CA THR A 19 9.92 -1.51 -6.42
C THR A 19 11.38 -1.40 -6.81
N GLU A 20 11.94 -2.41 -7.47
CA GLU A 20 13.30 -2.32 -8.02
C GLU A 20 13.42 -1.20 -9.05
N VAL A 21 12.43 -1.05 -9.93
CA VAL A 21 12.38 0.07 -10.88
C VAL A 21 12.17 1.40 -10.14
N GLY A 22 11.28 1.43 -9.15
CA GLY A 22 11.06 2.62 -8.31
C GLY A 22 12.33 3.09 -7.60
N LYS A 23 13.12 2.16 -7.03
CA LYS A 23 14.41 2.45 -6.41
C LYS A 23 15.39 3.08 -7.41
N LYS A 24 15.51 2.51 -8.62
CA LYS A 24 16.36 3.07 -9.69
C LYS A 24 15.96 4.50 -10.07
N VAL A 25 14.65 4.80 -10.08
CA VAL A 25 14.17 6.16 -10.33
C VAL A 25 14.59 7.10 -9.20
N LEU A 26 14.44 6.68 -7.94
CA LEU A 26 14.88 7.48 -6.78
C LEU A 26 16.39 7.75 -6.81
N GLU A 27 17.21 6.76 -7.15
CA GLU A 27 18.66 6.90 -7.30
C GLU A 27 19.03 7.93 -8.39
N LYS A 28 18.33 7.89 -9.54
CA LYS A 28 18.54 8.85 -10.63
C LYS A 28 18.13 10.26 -10.23
N ILE A 29 17.03 10.42 -9.51
CA ILE A 29 16.58 11.72 -8.98
C ILE A 29 17.57 12.22 -7.94
N ALA A 30 18.02 11.38 -7.02
CA ALA A 30 19.01 11.75 -6.01
C ALA A 30 20.28 12.29 -6.68
N ALA A 31 20.82 11.56 -7.65
CA ALA A 31 22.01 11.99 -8.40
C ALA A 31 21.78 13.28 -9.17
N LYS A 32 20.65 13.45 -9.84
CA LYS A 32 20.32 14.61 -10.66
C LYS A 32 20.17 15.91 -9.84
N PHE A 33 19.57 15.80 -8.64
CA PHE A 33 19.20 16.95 -7.81
C PHE A 33 20.11 17.11 -6.56
N GLY A 34 21.13 16.27 -6.43
CA GLY A 34 22.08 16.34 -5.32
C GLY A 34 21.45 15.94 -3.98
N HIS A 35 20.56 14.95 -3.96
CA HIS A 35 20.04 14.37 -2.74
C HIS A 35 20.92 13.21 -2.25
N ASP A 36 20.83 12.90 -0.96
CA ASP A 36 21.52 11.76 -0.32
C ASP A 36 20.43 10.83 0.26
N PHE A 37 20.11 9.76 -0.48
CA PHE A 37 19.14 8.77 -0.05
C PHE A 37 19.85 7.47 0.35
N THR A 38 19.53 6.98 1.54
CA THR A 38 19.95 5.65 2.02
C THR A 38 18.76 4.69 2.00
N TYR A 39 19.02 3.41 1.80
CA TYR A 39 17.98 2.40 1.63
C TYR A 39 18.23 1.21 2.53
N ASP A 40 17.16 0.71 3.15
CA ASP A 40 17.06 -0.62 3.75
C ASP A 40 15.91 -1.39 3.11
N GLU A 41 15.84 -2.70 3.37
CA GLU A 41 14.78 -3.57 2.88
C GLU A 41 14.09 -4.30 4.03
N ALA A 42 12.79 -4.61 3.86
CA ALA A 42 12.02 -5.39 4.82
C ALA A 42 10.91 -6.19 4.16
N LEU A 43 10.46 -7.25 4.84
CA LEU A 43 9.43 -8.17 4.36
C LEU A 43 8.04 -7.74 4.80
N ILE A 44 7.04 -7.92 3.93
CA ILE A 44 5.61 -7.82 4.23
C ILE A 44 4.83 -8.78 3.32
N GLY A 45 3.63 -9.16 3.72
CA GLY A 45 2.73 -9.98 2.91
C GLY A 45 3.05 -11.48 2.95
N HIS A 46 2.86 -12.16 1.84
CA HIS A 46 3.11 -13.60 1.73
C HIS A 46 4.55 -13.97 2.05
N VAL A 47 5.51 -13.24 1.50
CA VAL A 47 6.94 -13.53 1.74
C VAL A 47 7.31 -13.41 3.23
N ALA A 48 6.66 -12.50 3.95
CA ALA A 48 6.83 -12.37 5.40
C ALA A 48 6.16 -13.53 6.16
N ILE A 49 4.97 -13.97 5.76
CA ILE A 49 4.28 -15.13 6.34
C ILE A 49 5.13 -16.38 6.19
N GLU A 50 5.68 -16.65 5.01
CA GLU A 50 6.53 -17.82 4.78
C GLU A 50 7.82 -17.79 5.64
N ALA A 51 8.39 -16.60 5.86
CA ALA A 51 9.61 -16.45 6.65
C ALA A 51 9.38 -16.47 8.16
N THR A 52 8.27 -15.91 8.65
CA THR A 52 8.09 -15.60 10.09
C THR A 52 6.73 -16.04 10.65
N GLY A 53 5.76 -16.36 9.80
CA GLY A 53 4.37 -16.62 10.20
C GLY A 53 3.52 -15.34 10.38
N ASP A 54 4.10 -14.14 10.29
CA ASP A 54 3.40 -12.85 10.46
C ASP A 54 3.44 -12.07 9.12
N PRO A 55 2.31 -11.58 8.60
CA PRO A 55 2.28 -10.78 7.38
C PRO A 55 2.93 -9.40 7.52
N LEU A 56 3.13 -8.91 8.74
CA LEU A 56 3.91 -7.72 9.06
C LEU A 56 4.72 -7.95 10.33
N PRO A 57 5.95 -8.48 10.23
CA PRO A 57 6.83 -8.72 11.37
C PRO A 57 7.10 -7.43 12.16
N ALA A 58 7.26 -7.58 13.48
CA ALA A 58 7.54 -6.43 14.35
C ALA A 58 8.81 -5.67 13.94
N GLU A 59 9.86 -6.37 13.50
CA GLU A 59 11.08 -5.75 12.97
C GLU A 59 10.80 -4.86 11.76
N THR A 60 9.96 -5.33 10.82
CA THR A 60 9.56 -4.52 9.65
C THR A 60 8.85 -3.25 10.08
N LEU A 61 7.92 -3.36 11.04
CA LEU A 61 7.16 -2.20 11.54
C LEU A 61 8.08 -1.18 12.21
N GLU A 62 9.05 -1.62 13.01
CA GLU A 62 10.03 -0.70 13.64
C GLU A 62 10.93 -0.02 12.60
N LYS A 63 11.37 -0.74 11.56
CA LYS A 63 12.10 -0.13 10.45
C LYS A 63 11.26 0.91 9.71
N MET A 64 9.96 0.64 9.49
CA MET A 64 9.03 1.61 8.89
C MET A 64 8.93 2.89 9.71
N LYS A 65 8.75 2.76 11.04
CA LYS A 65 8.69 3.91 11.97
C LYS A 65 9.99 4.73 12.02
N ALA A 66 11.12 4.08 11.84
CA ALA A 66 12.44 4.72 11.86
C ALA A 66 12.83 5.36 10.52
N SER A 67 12.13 5.06 9.43
CA SER A 67 12.41 5.60 8.10
C SER A 67 11.70 6.93 7.84
N ASP A 68 12.28 7.77 6.96
CA ASP A 68 11.61 9.01 6.50
C ASP A 68 10.46 8.72 5.53
N ALA A 69 10.56 7.62 4.78
CA ALA A 69 9.53 7.18 3.83
C ALA A 69 9.63 5.67 3.58
N VAL A 70 8.54 5.08 3.14
CA VAL A 70 8.47 3.68 2.73
C VAL A 70 8.10 3.62 1.25
N LEU A 71 8.96 3.02 0.43
CA LEU A 71 8.62 2.61 -0.93
C LEU A 71 8.02 1.21 -0.88
N PHE A 72 6.70 1.15 -0.98
CA PHE A 72 5.92 -0.07 -0.87
C PHE A 72 5.49 -0.58 -2.24
N GLY A 73 5.60 -1.90 -2.46
CA GLY A 73 5.18 -2.54 -3.70
C GLY A 73 3.73 -3.02 -3.64
N ALA A 74 3.55 -4.33 -3.51
CA ALA A 74 2.23 -4.95 -3.48
C ALA A 74 2.19 -6.11 -2.49
N VAL A 75 1.01 -6.42 -1.95
CA VAL A 75 0.77 -7.63 -1.15
C VAL A 75 -0.41 -8.41 -1.73
N GLY A 76 -0.33 -9.72 -1.62
CA GLY A 76 -1.33 -10.66 -2.08
C GLY A 76 -0.70 -11.86 -2.77
N HIS A 77 -1.29 -13.04 -2.59
CA HIS A 77 -0.79 -14.25 -3.24
C HIS A 77 -1.96 -15.21 -3.50
N PRO A 78 -2.07 -15.81 -4.70
CA PRO A 78 -3.20 -16.67 -5.09
C PRO A 78 -3.47 -17.85 -4.16
N LYS A 79 -2.46 -18.31 -3.42
CA LYS A 79 -2.57 -19.34 -2.38
C LYS A 79 -3.69 -19.05 -1.37
N TYR A 80 -3.97 -17.76 -1.09
CA TYR A 80 -4.95 -17.34 -0.08
C TYR A 80 -6.31 -16.97 -0.65
N ASP A 81 -6.42 -16.72 -1.96
CA ASP A 81 -7.64 -16.20 -2.59
C ASP A 81 -8.83 -17.16 -2.44
N ASN A 82 -8.56 -18.46 -2.56
CA ASN A 82 -9.58 -19.52 -2.52
C ASN A 82 -9.47 -20.41 -1.28
N ASP A 83 -8.70 -20.03 -0.27
CA ASP A 83 -8.57 -20.78 0.98
C ASP A 83 -9.34 -20.12 2.11
N PRO A 84 -10.60 -20.53 2.40
CA PRO A 84 -11.39 -20.00 3.50
C PRO A 84 -10.82 -20.41 4.87
N SER A 85 -9.92 -21.40 4.92
CA SER A 85 -9.29 -21.88 6.16
C SER A 85 -8.07 -21.08 6.55
N ALA A 86 -7.54 -20.24 5.67
CA ALA A 86 -6.36 -19.41 5.92
C ALA A 86 -6.64 -18.43 7.07
N LYS A 87 -5.98 -18.67 8.21
CA LYS A 87 -6.10 -17.81 9.39
C LYS A 87 -5.33 -16.50 9.25
N VAL A 88 -4.26 -16.52 8.48
CA VAL A 88 -3.38 -15.38 8.22
C VAL A 88 -3.33 -15.13 6.73
N ARG A 89 -3.49 -13.84 6.34
CA ARG A 89 -3.50 -13.40 4.95
C ARG A 89 -2.55 -12.23 4.73
N PRO A 90 -1.92 -12.12 3.55
CA PRO A 90 -1.00 -11.02 3.22
C PRO A 90 -1.61 -9.63 3.45
N GLU A 91 -2.90 -9.45 3.12
CA GLU A 91 -3.62 -8.18 3.21
C GLU A 91 -3.76 -7.69 4.66
N GLN A 92 -3.73 -8.58 5.64
CA GLN A 92 -3.72 -8.22 7.06
C GLN A 92 -2.47 -7.42 7.42
N GLY A 93 -1.33 -7.71 6.76
CA GLY A 93 -0.10 -6.93 6.91
C GLY A 93 -0.28 -5.49 6.46
N LEU A 94 -0.94 -5.27 5.31
CA LEU A 94 -1.24 -3.94 4.79
C LEU A 94 -2.16 -3.16 5.73
N LEU A 95 -3.22 -3.79 6.23
CA LEU A 95 -4.16 -3.14 7.16
C LEU A 95 -3.46 -2.78 8.48
N LYS A 96 -2.68 -3.72 9.04
CA LYS A 96 -1.89 -3.50 10.26
C LYS A 96 -0.90 -2.35 10.06
N MET A 97 -0.17 -2.31 8.94
CA MET A 97 0.75 -1.22 8.60
C MET A 97 0.04 0.15 8.60
N ARG A 98 -1.10 0.26 7.92
CA ARG A 98 -1.88 1.51 7.85
C ARG A 98 -2.28 2.01 9.23
N LYS A 99 -2.77 1.11 10.07
CA LYS A 99 -3.20 1.41 11.44
C LYS A 99 -2.02 1.84 12.31
N GLU A 100 -0.97 1.04 12.36
CA GLU A 100 0.19 1.24 13.23
C GLU A 100 1.03 2.48 12.88
N LEU A 101 1.02 2.88 11.60
CA LEU A 101 1.69 4.09 11.15
C LEU A 101 0.76 5.31 11.07
N GLY A 102 -0.52 5.18 11.40
CA GLY A 102 -1.50 6.26 11.35
C GLY A 102 -1.67 6.83 9.92
N LEU A 103 -1.68 5.98 8.90
CA LEU A 103 -1.79 6.41 7.51
C LEU A 103 -3.24 6.74 7.20
N TYR A 104 -3.62 7.99 7.45
CA TYR A 104 -4.98 8.48 7.33
C TYR A 104 -5.48 8.54 5.88
N ALA A 105 -4.70 9.10 4.96
CA ALA A 105 -5.15 9.40 3.62
C ALA A 105 -4.34 8.70 2.52
N ASN A 106 -5.04 8.00 1.64
CA ASN A 106 -4.51 7.53 0.37
C ASN A 106 -4.79 8.58 -0.70
N LEU A 107 -3.74 9.25 -1.17
CA LEU A 107 -3.83 10.29 -2.18
C LEU A 107 -3.68 9.68 -3.57
N ARG A 108 -4.68 9.86 -4.43
CA ARG A 108 -4.71 9.33 -5.78
C ARG A 108 -4.88 10.48 -6.79
N PRO A 109 -3.78 11.09 -7.26
CA PRO A 109 -3.84 12.10 -8.30
C PRO A 109 -4.16 11.45 -9.64
N ILE A 110 -5.14 12.02 -10.36
CA ILE A 110 -5.46 11.67 -11.74
C ILE A 110 -5.13 12.89 -12.59
N LYS A 111 -4.06 12.78 -13.35
CA LYS A 111 -3.68 13.74 -14.39
C LYS A 111 -3.74 13.07 -15.74
N LEU A 112 -4.26 13.80 -16.71
CA LEU A 112 -4.28 13.32 -18.07
C LEU A 112 -3.04 13.78 -18.81
N PHE A 113 -2.52 12.88 -19.62
CA PHE A 113 -1.48 13.16 -20.59
C PHE A 113 -2.16 13.33 -21.95
N ASP A 114 -1.87 14.40 -22.64
CA ASP A 114 -2.50 14.72 -23.94
C ASP A 114 -2.32 13.58 -24.95
N GLU A 115 -1.19 12.87 -24.90
CA GLU A 115 -0.89 11.71 -25.74
C GLU A 115 -1.81 10.51 -25.49
N LEU A 116 -2.45 10.45 -24.35
CA LEU A 116 -3.33 9.33 -23.94
C LEU A 116 -4.82 9.66 -24.04
N LEU A 117 -5.20 10.86 -24.47
CA LEU A 117 -6.60 11.27 -24.60
C LEU A 117 -7.41 10.35 -25.51
N SER A 118 -6.79 9.86 -26.59
CA SER A 118 -7.44 8.96 -27.56
C SER A 118 -7.66 7.54 -27.05
N ALA A 119 -6.99 7.15 -25.95
CA ALA A 119 -7.14 5.82 -25.36
C ALA A 119 -8.38 5.70 -24.45
N SER A 120 -9.04 6.82 -24.14
CA SER A 120 -10.24 6.86 -23.30
C SER A 120 -11.52 6.67 -24.08
N SER A 121 -12.54 6.07 -23.47
CA SER A 121 -13.91 6.02 -23.98
C SER A 121 -14.67 7.35 -23.81
N ILE A 122 -14.14 8.29 -23.03
CA ILE A 122 -14.72 9.61 -22.82
C ILE A 122 -14.16 10.56 -23.89
N LYS A 123 -15.01 11.44 -24.39
CA LYS A 123 -14.64 12.41 -25.43
C LYS A 123 -13.47 13.29 -24.98
N PRO A 124 -12.46 13.53 -25.83
CA PRO A 124 -11.27 14.31 -25.46
C PRO A 124 -11.58 15.73 -24.94
N GLU A 125 -12.60 16.39 -25.49
CA GLU A 125 -13.01 17.74 -25.05
C GLU A 125 -13.55 17.79 -23.60
N ILE A 126 -14.04 16.64 -23.08
CA ILE A 126 -14.50 16.53 -21.68
C ILE A 126 -13.31 16.25 -20.76
N LEU A 127 -12.35 15.47 -21.23
CA LEU A 127 -11.18 15.06 -20.46
C LEU A 127 -10.14 16.15 -20.32
N LYS A 128 -9.99 16.96 -21.36
CA LYS A 128 -8.90 17.95 -21.44
C LYS A 128 -8.90 18.89 -20.25
N GLY A 129 -7.76 18.94 -19.55
CA GLY A 129 -7.59 19.77 -18.35
C GLY A 129 -8.12 19.16 -17.05
N ALA A 130 -8.58 17.91 -17.06
CA ALA A 130 -8.94 17.24 -15.81
C ALA A 130 -7.70 17.03 -14.93
N ASP A 131 -7.76 17.58 -13.70
CA ASP A 131 -6.78 17.41 -12.63
C ASP A 131 -7.56 17.14 -11.35
N ILE A 132 -7.62 15.85 -10.95
CA ILE A 132 -8.46 15.39 -9.85
C ILE A 132 -7.56 14.73 -8.81
N LEU A 133 -7.67 15.14 -7.56
CA LEU A 133 -7.03 14.45 -6.44
C LEU A 133 -8.09 13.76 -5.58
N PHE A 134 -8.09 12.42 -5.59
CA PHE A 134 -8.91 11.65 -4.67
C PHE A 134 -8.22 11.50 -3.33
N PHE A 135 -8.92 11.85 -2.28
CA PHE A 135 -8.57 11.52 -0.90
C PHE A 135 -9.40 10.32 -0.45
N ARG A 136 -8.75 9.21 -0.17
CA ARG A 136 -9.40 8.03 0.41
C ARG A 136 -8.95 7.86 1.85
N GLU A 137 -9.90 7.97 2.76
CA GLU A 137 -9.68 7.68 4.17
C GLU A 137 -9.32 6.19 4.36
N LEU A 138 -8.39 5.86 5.28
CA LEU A 138 -7.85 4.52 5.46
C LEU A 138 -7.89 3.99 6.90
N THR A 139 -8.29 4.81 7.88
CA THR A 139 -8.17 4.47 9.31
C THR A 139 -9.51 4.23 10.00
N GLY A 140 -10.62 4.53 9.32
CA GLY A 140 -11.98 4.28 9.79
C GLY A 140 -12.76 3.29 8.92
N ASP A 141 -14.06 3.49 8.85
CA ASP A 141 -15.01 2.72 8.07
C ASP A 141 -15.04 1.22 8.45
N ILE A 142 -15.55 0.39 7.57
CA ILE A 142 -15.66 -1.06 7.71
C ILE A 142 -14.31 -1.78 7.90
N TYR A 143 -13.19 -1.12 7.63
CA TYR A 143 -11.86 -1.76 7.73
C TYR A 143 -11.47 -2.08 9.17
N PHE A 144 -11.84 -1.22 10.12
CA PHE A 144 -11.46 -1.33 11.53
C PHE A 144 -12.65 -1.32 12.49
N GLY A 145 -13.86 -1.12 11.99
CA GLY A 145 -15.09 -1.18 12.76
C GLY A 145 -15.35 -2.57 13.37
N GLU A 146 -16.20 -2.62 14.37
CA GLU A 146 -16.65 -3.86 14.99
C GLU A 146 -17.42 -4.69 13.96
N LYS A 147 -17.12 -5.98 13.87
CA LYS A 147 -17.82 -6.90 12.98
C LYS A 147 -17.96 -8.27 13.59
N GLY A 148 -19.00 -8.98 13.19
CA GLY A 148 -19.24 -10.31 13.71
C GLY A 148 -20.51 -10.99 13.22
N ARG A 149 -20.85 -12.09 13.89
CA ARG A 149 -22.09 -12.84 13.68
C ARG A 149 -22.84 -13.01 14.98
N LYS A 150 -24.18 -12.95 14.90
CA LYS A 150 -25.14 -13.15 15.99
C LYS A 150 -26.13 -14.26 15.61
N ASN A 151 -26.98 -14.68 16.58
CA ASN A 151 -28.05 -15.66 16.35
C ASN A 151 -27.54 -16.95 15.68
N ASN A 152 -26.52 -17.60 16.26
CA ASN A 152 -25.90 -18.81 15.75
C ASN A 152 -25.36 -18.70 14.29
N GLY A 153 -25.02 -17.49 13.86
CA GLY A 153 -24.48 -17.23 12.54
C GLY A 153 -25.48 -16.70 11.51
N ASP A 154 -26.77 -16.66 11.83
CA ASP A 154 -27.82 -16.23 10.92
C ASP A 154 -27.82 -14.72 10.64
N THR A 155 -27.20 -13.93 11.50
CA THR A 155 -27.08 -12.48 11.35
C THR A 155 -25.61 -12.09 11.31
N ALA A 156 -25.19 -11.41 10.24
CA ALA A 156 -23.91 -10.73 10.15
C ALA A 156 -24.08 -9.22 10.42
N TYR A 157 -23.11 -8.61 11.08
CA TYR A 157 -23.05 -7.16 11.26
C TYR A 157 -21.63 -6.64 11.01
N ASP A 158 -21.58 -5.40 10.54
CA ASP A 158 -20.35 -4.64 10.32
C ASP A 158 -20.64 -3.16 10.63
N VAL A 159 -19.73 -2.51 11.36
CA VAL A 159 -19.89 -1.13 11.81
C VAL A 159 -18.92 -0.24 11.06
N ALA A 160 -19.42 0.77 10.37
CA ALA A 160 -18.61 1.82 9.77
C ALA A 160 -18.50 2.97 10.77
N GLU A 161 -17.29 3.21 11.28
CA GLU A 161 -16.99 4.32 12.20
C GLU A 161 -16.12 5.36 11.50
N TYR A 162 -16.46 6.63 11.72
CA TYR A 162 -15.70 7.78 11.23
C TYR A 162 -15.42 8.73 12.41
N SER A 163 -14.17 9.19 12.54
CA SER A 163 -13.73 10.09 13.60
C SER A 163 -13.00 11.30 13.02
#